data_7dae63721c57778e7acc490a65a5fa99
#
_entry.id   7dae63721c57778e7acc490a65a5fa99
#
_cell.length_a   1.000
_cell.length_b   1.000
_cell.length_c   1.000
_cell.angle_alpha   90.00
_cell.angle_beta   90.00
_cell.angle_gamma   90.00
#
_symmetry.space_group_name_H-M   'P 1'
#
loop_
_entity.id
_entity.type
_entity.pdbx_description
1 polymer ?
#
loop_
_entity_poly.entity_id
_entity_poly.type
_entity_poly.pdbx_seq_one_letter_code
_entity_poly.pdbx_strand_id
1 'polypeptide(L)'
;MKEEKSEKESKVKKKISKIIGTITVACVLMMTAGCGIMGMGSKSWIEKQVSDIEKVYPTENPEDLFEKFPNGFRIEQMRLFEENGKSYSISLEMKGDKETRKIEGKVSRVRLESKPYKETVEKESKVEYIKDKGLVLAKSELTDELLPKNYFLFQKLKLNTNALKKLEVKDKSFSFETGKYNIKYLFINKEIDNYLELNKQKVSLDIIGRYTEKNKIYFHSVIIEKATELYFSEKVVEEKGK
;
A
#
# COMPACT_ATOMS: atom_id res chain seq x y z
N MET A 1 26.76 29.08 2.47
CA MET A 1 25.36 28.86 2.92
C MET A 1 24.47 28.15 1.90
N LYS A 2 24.49 28.49 0.59
CA LYS A 2 23.73 27.76 -0.45
C LYS A 2 24.29 26.36 -0.78
N GLU A 3 25.60 26.18 -0.81
CA GLU A 3 26.26 24.89 -1.10
C GLU A 3 26.07 23.87 0.02
N GLU A 4 26.12 24.30 1.26
CA GLU A 4 25.93 23.40 2.42
C GLU A 4 24.48 22.84 2.53
N LYS A 5 23.51 23.64 2.07
CA LYS A 5 22.11 23.22 1.99
C LYS A 5 21.89 22.18 0.88
N SER A 6 22.55 22.36 -0.28
CA SER A 6 22.51 21.44 -1.43
C SER A 6 23.16 20.08 -1.09
N GLU A 7 24.28 20.09 -0.34
CA GLU A 7 24.97 18.87 0.05
C GLU A 7 24.20 18.07 1.11
N LYS A 8 23.52 18.75 2.05
CA LYS A 8 22.62 18.11 3.00
C LYS A 8 21.40 17.47 2.32
N GLU A 9 20.76 18.19 1.38
CA GLU A 9 19.63 17.64 0.59
C GLU A 9 20.04 16.42 -0.24
N SER A 10 21.23 16.42 -0.83
CA SER A 10 21.77 15.28 -1.59
C SER A 10 22.03 14.06 -0.69
N LYS A 11 22.60 14.26 0.51
CA LYS A 11 22.84 13.16 1.48
C LYS A 11 21.54 12.57 2.02
N VAL A 12 20.53 13.40 2.20
CA VAL A 12 19.19 13.01 2.66
C VAL A 12 18.48 12.19 1.59
N LYS A 13 18.46 12.66 0.33
CA LYS A 13 17.89 11.91 -0.81
C LYS A 13 18.52 10.53 -0.97
N LYS A 14 19.86 10.41 -0.80
CA LYS A 14 20.57 9.13 -0.80
C LYS A 14 20.16 8.19 0.36
N LYS A 15 19.76 8.73 1.51
CA LYS A 15 19.35 7.93 2.68
C LYS A 15 17.96 7.31 2.53
N ILE A 16 16.98 8.13 2.07
CA ILE A 16 15.61 7.64 1.77
C ILE A 16 15.67 6.60 0.66
N SER A 17 16.46 6.86 -0.40
CA SER A 17 16.69 5.90 -1.48
C SER A 17 17.23 4.56 -0.98
N LYS A 18 18.09 4.55 0.05
CA LYS A 18 18.61 3.31 0.64
C LYS A 18 17.57 2.58 1.50
N ILE A 19 16.74 3.30 2.26
CA ILE A 19 15.68 2.68 3.08
C ILE A 19 14.58 2.14 2.18
N ILE A 20 14.11 2.93 1.21
CA ILE A 20 13.18 2.48 0.18
C ILE A 20 13.81 1.32 -0.61
N GLY A 21 15.06 1.43 -1.02
CA GLY A 21 15.80 0.38 -1.70
C GLY A 21 15.94 -0.90 -0.88
N THR A 22 16.11 -0.83 0.45
CA THR A 22 16.21 -2.02 1.31
C THR A 22 14.86 -2.70 1.47
N ILE A 23 13.77 -1.93 1.58
CA ILE A 23 12.41 -2.47 1.62
C ILE A 23 12.02 -3.05 0.25
N THR A 24 12.41 -2.37 -0.85
CA THR A 24 12.16 -2.83 -2.22
C THR A 24 13.03 -4.04 -2.59
N VAL A 25 14.31 -4.06 -2.16
CA VAL A 25 15.24 -5.18 -2.40
C VAL A 25 14.82 -6.42 -1.63
N ALA A 26 14.26 -6.33 -0.43
CA ALA A 26 13.64 -7.47 0.24
C ALA A 26 12.44 -8.04 -0.57
N CYS A 27 11.81 -7.22 -1.42
CA CYS A 27 10.77 -7.67 -2.35
C CYS A 27 11.32 -8.18 -3.71
N VAL A 28 12.53 -7.79 -4.13
CA VAL A 28 13.06 -8.00 -5.49
C VAL A 28 14.10 -9.12 -5.58
N LEU A 29 14.72 -9.56 -4.49
CA LEU A 29 15.84 -10.53 -4.51
C LEU A 29 15.46 -12.00 -4.74
N MET A 30 14.32 -12.31 -5.39
CA MET A 30 14.04 -13.68 -5.84
C MET A 30 13.65 -13.74 -7.32
N MET A 31 14.46 -13.17 -8.19
CA MET A 31 14.31 -13.34 -9.63
C MET A 31 15.52 -14.05 -10.21
N THR A 32 15.56 -15.38 -10.13
CA THR A 32 16.28 -16.18 -11.11
C THR A 32 15.69 -17.57 -11.24
N ALA A 33 15.44 -17.93 -12.50
CA ALA A 33 15.31 -19.25 -13.07
C ALA A 33 14.02 -20.05 -12.84
N GLY A 34 13.28 -20.22 -13.90
CA GLY A 34 12.24 -21.24 -14.01
C GLY A 34 11.60 -21.23 -15.38
N CYS A 35 12.11 -22.05 -16.29
CA CYS A 35 11.42 -22.36 -17.55
C CYS A 35 10.02 -22.90 -17.29
N GLY A 36 9.00 -22.25 -17.85
CA GLY A 36 7.93 -22.88 -18.57
C GLY A 36 6.91 -23.74 -17.84
N ILE A 37 5.98 -23.11 -17.15
CA ILE A 37 4.58 -23.55 -17.32
C ILE A 37 3.99 -22.53 -18.30
N MET A 38 3.50 -23.00 -19.45
CA MET A 38 3.08 -22.15 -20.57
C MET A 38 2.15 -21.03 -20.11
N GLY A 39 2.62 -19.77 -20.19
CA GLY A 39 1.82 -18.57 -19.97
C GLY A 39 1.81 -17.95 -18.56
N MET A 40 2.19 -18.68 -17.51
CA MET A 40 2.28 -18.10 -16.16
C MET A 40 3.38 -17.03 -16.11
N GLY A 41 3.08 -15.88 -15.47
CA GLY A 41 4.00 -14.74 -15.42
C GLY A 41 4.01 -13.87 -16.68
N SER A 42 3.29 -14.23 -17.74
CA SER A 42 3.06 -13.34 -18.87
C SER A 42 2.22 -12.12 -18.46
N LYS A 43 2.33 -11.01 -19.21
CA LYS A 43 1.53 -9.82 -18.96
C LYS A 43 0.04 -10.15 -18.86
N SER A 44 -0.50 -10.87 -19.83
CA SER A 44 -1.93 -11.23 -19.87
C SER A 44 -2.34 -12.12 -18.70
N TRP A 45 -1.47 -13.04 -18.27
CA TRP A 45 -1.74 -13.88 -17.10
C TRP A 45 -1.77 -13.05 -15.81
N ILE A 46 -0.78 -12.16 -15.60
CA ILE A 46 -0.73 -11.29 -14.41
C ILE A 46 -1.93 -10.34 -14.39
N GLU A 47 -2.26 -9.71 -15.53
CA GLU A 47 -3.44 -8.84 -15.64
C GLU A 47 -4.74 -9.58 -15.30
N LYS A 48 -4.85 -10.86 -15.67
CA LYS A 48 -5.98 -11.71 -15.27
C LYS A 48 -6.01 -11.95 -13.75
N GLN A 49 -4.85 -12.16 -13.11
CA GLN A 49 -4.81 -12.31 -11.65
C GLN A 49 -5.15 -10.99 -10.94
N VAL A 50 -4.64 -9.87 -11.46
CA VAL A 50 -4.91 -8.53 -10.91
C VAL A 50 -6.38 -8.12 -11.07
N SER A 51 -7.13 -8.71 -12.00
CA SER A 51 -8.55 -8.34 -12.21
C SER A 51 -9.41 -8.44 -10.94
N ASP A 52 -9.07 -9.34 -10.02
CA ASP A 52 -9.76 -9.47 -8.73
C ASP A 52 -9.69 -8.21 -7.85
N ILE A 53 -8.81 -7.25 -8.17
CA ILE A 53 -8.71 -5.97 -7.45
C ILE A 53 -10.01 -5.17 -7.51
N GLU A 54 -10.79 -5.36 -8.58
CA GLU A 54 -12.11 -4.74 -8.76
C GLU A 54 -13.10 -5.08 -7.63
N LYS A 55 -12.87 -6.17 -6.89
CA LYS A 55 -13.69 -6.53 -5.73
C LYS A 55 -13.60 -5.49 -4.62
N VAL A 56 -12.46 -4.77 -4.53
CA VAL A 56 -12.22 -3.79 -3.45
C VAL A 56 -12.16 -2.36 -3.99
N TYR A 57 -11.57 -2.15 -5.18
CA TYR A 57 -11.33 -0.81 -5.73
C TYR A 57 -12.31 -0.46 -6.87
N PRO A 58 -13.45 0.27 -6.58
CA PRO A 58 -13.78 0.90 -5.31
C PRO A 58 -14.73 0.06 -4.43
N THR A 59 -14.66 0.30 -3.12
CA THR A 59 -15.70 -0.04 -2.15
C THR A 59 -16.01 1.24 -1.36
N GLU A 60 -17.05 1.94 -1.75
CA GLU A 60 -17.38 3.28 -1.20
C GLU A 60 -17.69 3.22 0.29
N ASN A 61 -18.41 2.18 0.73
CA ASN A 61 -18.64 1.91 2.14
C ASN A 61 -17.78 0.71 2.59
N PRO A 62 -16.78 0.89 3.46
CA PRO A 62 -15.94 -0.19 3.97
C PRO A 62 -16.71 -1.36 4.64
N GLU A 63 -17.92 -1.13 5.16
CA GLU A 63 -18.75 -2.19 5.71
C GLU A 63 -19.20 -3.22 4.66
N ASP A 64 -19.27 -2.81 3.38
CA ASP A 64 -19.60 -3.73 2.27
C ASP A 64 -18.52 -4.80 2.04
N LEU A 65 -17.31 -4.61 2.61
CA LEU A 65 -16.28 -5.65 2.58
C LEU A 65 -16.70 -6.90 3.35
N PHE A 66 -17.59 -6.81 4.34
CA PHE A 66 -18.10 -7.99 5.04
C PHE A 66 -18.96 -8.91 4.17
N GLU A 67 -19.61 -8.36 3.13
CA GLU A 67 -20.34 -9.18 2.16
C GLU A 67 -19.38 -9.88 1.20
N LYS A 68 -18.28 -9.22 0.86
CA LYS A 68 -17.24 -9.75 -0.03
C LYS A 68 -16.33 -10.74 0.68
N PHE A 69 -16.11 -10.56 1.98
CA PHE A 69 -15.20 -11.33 2.83
C PHE A 69 -15.91 -11.79 4.12
N PRO A 70 -16.73 -12.82 4.05
CA PRO A 70 -17.60 -13.23 5.17
C PRO A 70 -16.82 -13.74 6.39
N ASN A 71 -15.54 -14.09 6.23
CA ASN A 71 -14.68 -14.48 7.36
C ASN A 71 -13.95 -13.28 8.01
N GLY A 72 -14.21 -12.06 7.54
CA GLY A 72 -13.50 -10.86 7.94
C GLY A 72 -12.33 -10.52 7.02
N PHE A 73 -11.66 -9.41 7.32
CA PHE A 73 -10.57 -8.88 6.50
C PHE A 73 -9.62 -8.04 7.33
N ARG A 74 -8.44 -7.76 6.75
CA ARG A 74 -7.48 -6.78 7.27
C ARG A 74 -7.22 -5.70 6.22
N ILE A 75 -7.06 -4.48 6.70
CA ILE A 75 -6.65 -3.32 5.92
C ILE A 75 -5.38 -2.79 6.56
N GLU A 76 -4.33 -2.65 5.77
CA GLU A 76 -3.06 -2.11 6.21
C GLU A 76 -2.68 -0.96 5.29
N GLN A 77 -2.33 0.20 5.86
CA GLN A 77 -1.75 1.31 5.12
C GLN A 77 -0.40 1.69 5.72
N MET A 78 0.52 2.12 4.89
CA MET A 78 1.81 2.67 5.31
C MET A 78 2.20 3.84 4.41
N ARG A 79 2.60 4.95 5.03
CA ARG A 79 3.20 6.11 4.37
C ARG A 79 4.58 6.35 4.96
N LEU A 80 5.61 6.41 4.09
CA LEU A 80 6.95 6.83 4.48
C LEU A 80 7.15 8.30 4.14
N PHE A 81 7.80 9.03 5.03
CA PHE A 81 8.12 10.44 4.84
C PHE A 81 9.36 10.85 5.63
N GLU A 82 9.89 12.00 5.32
CA GLU A 82 11.00 12.58 6.05
C GLU A 82 10.61 13.93 6.63
N GLU A 83 10.95 14.13 7.89
CA GLU A 83 10.71 15.38 8.60
C GLU A 83 11.94 15.75 9.43
N ASN A 84 12.44 16.97 9.27
CA ASN A 84 13.61 17.48 9.99
C ASN A 84 14.84 16.54 9.91
N GLY A 85 15.06 15.92 8.72
CA GLY A 85 16.17 15.00 8.46
C GLY A 85 16.07 13.65 9.15
N LYS A 86 14.89 13.28 9.67
CA LYS A 86 14.59 11.97 10.24
C LYS A 86 13.55 11.28 9.38
N SER A 87 13.64 9.95 9.27
CA SER A 87 12.69 9.14 8.54
C SER A 87 11.59 8.63 9.46
N TYR A 88 10.36 8.67 8.98
CA TYR A 88 9.17 8.23 9.70
C TYR A 88 8.29 7.35 8.83
N SER A 89 7.50 6.52 9.48
CA SER A 89 6.32 5.91 8.89
C SER A 89 5.06 6.25 9.67
N ILE A 90 3.94 6.41 8.97
CA ILE A 90 2.61 6.29 9.57
C ILE A 90 2.07 4.95 9.09
N SER A 91 1.70 4.10 10.05
CA SER A 91 1.15 2.77 9.81
C SER A 91 -0.24 2.67 10.41
N LEU A 92 -1.22 2.33 9.57
CA LEU A 92 -2.60 2.04 9.95
C LEU A 92 -2.84 0.55 9.76
N GLU A 93 -3.30 -0.12 10.81
CA GLU A 93 -3.68 -1.53 10.81
C GLU A 93 -5.11 -1.65 11.31
N MET A 94 -6.02 -2.14 10.45
CA MET A 94 -7.43 -2.31 10.75
C MET A 94 -7.85 -3.75 10.53
N LYS A 95 -8.80 -4.21 11.34
CA LYS A 95 -9.44 -5.52 11.19
C LYS A 95 -10.94 -5.34 11.08
N GLY A 96 -11.55 -5.93 10.05
CA GLY A 96 -12.98 -6.15 9.97
C GLY A 96 -13.33 -7.48 10.63
N ASP A 97 -13.91 -7.42 11.81
CA ASP A 97 -14.27 -8.61 12.58
C ASP A 97 -15.65 -9.14 12.16
N LYS A 98 -15.71 -10.41 11.76
CA LYS A 98 -16.93 -11.04 11.21
C LYS A 98 -18.08 -11.17 12.21
N GLU A 99 -17.74 -11.29 13.51
CA GLU A 99 -18.75 -11.55 14.55
C GLU A 99 -19.37 -10.26 15.03
N THR A 100 -18.53 -9.25 15.27
CA THR A 100 -18.98 -7.93 15.74
C THR A 100 -19.40 -7.00 14.61
N ARG A 101 -18.99 -7.27 13.37
CA ARG A 101 -19.16 -6.41 12.18
C ARG A 101 -18.52 -5.04 12.36
N LYS A 102 -17.52 -4.92 13.25
CA LYS A 102 -16.75 -3.71 13.44
C LYS A 102 -15.48 -3.71 12.61
N ILE A 103 -15.07 -2.51 12.20
CA ILE A 103 -13.78 -2.26 11.54
C ILE A 103 -12.98 -1.38 12.48
N GLU A 104 -12.04 -1.97 13.20
CA GLU A 104 -11.28 -1.29 14.24
C GLU A 104 -9.80 -1.70 14.21
N GLY A 105 -8.94 -0.89 14.83
CA GLY A 105 -7.52 -1.16 14.85
C GLY A 105 -6.71 -0.08 15.51
N LYS A 106 -5.54 0.19 14.95
CA LYS A 106 -4.62 1.19 15.46
C LYS A 106 -3.91 1.93 14.33
N VAL A 107 -3.50 3.16 14.63
CA VAL A 107 -2.59 3.93 13.80
C VAL A 107 -1.42 4.41 14.65
N SER A 108 -0.23 4.35 14.10
CA SER A 108 0.99 4.75 14.77
C SER A 108 1.92 5.57 13.88
N ARG A 109 2.63 6.52 14.49
CA ARG A 109 3.79 7.19 13.91
C ARG A 109 5.04 6.55 14.49
N VAL A 110 5.90 6.05 13.63
CA VAL A 110 7.12 5.34 13.97
C VAL A 110 8.32 6.07 13.40
N ARG A 111 9.30 6.39 14.24
CA ARG A 111 10.59 6.91 13.79
C ARG A 111 11.47 5.74 13.38
N LEU A 112 12.09 5.88 12.20
CA LEU A 112 12.97 4.88 11.59
C LEU A 112 14.42 5.34 11.64
N GLU A 113 15.29 4.55 12.26
CA GLU A 113 16.73 4.77 12.29
C GLU A 113 17.44 3.67 11.50
N SER A 114 18.42 4.04 10.70
CA SER A 114 19.06 3.10 9.76
C SER A 114 20.36 2.46 10.29
N LYS A 115 20.99 3.07 11.30
CA LYS A 115 22.29 2.61 11.85
C LYS A 115 22.41 2.91 13.35
N PRO A 116 22.24 1.90 14.21
CA PRO A 116 21.66 0.59 13.92
C PRO A 116 20.19 0.72 13.49
N TYR A 117 19.65 -0.30 12.81
CA TYR A 117 18.21 -0.29 12.49
C TYR A 117 17.40 -0.34 13.77
N LYS A 118 16.54 0.66 13.95
CA LYS A 118 15.66 0.76 15.11
C LYS A 118 14.36 1.43 14.73
N GLU A 119 13.27 0.89 15.21
CA GLU A 119 11.95 1.47 15.14
C GLU A 119 11.54 1.98 16.52
N THR A 120 11.03 3.20 16.58
CA THR A 120 10.54 3.81 17.82
C THR A 120 9.15 4.37 17.58
N VAL A 121 8.14 3.79 18.23
CA VAL A 121 6.78 4.33 18.21
C VAL A 121 6.77 5.64 18.99
N GLU A 122 6.50 6.75 18.33
CA GLU A 122 6.43 8.07 18.96
C GLU A 122 5.00 8.44 19.36
N LYS A 123 4.02 8.05 18.53
CA LYS A 123 2.60 8.31 18.76
C LYS A 123 1.77 7.12 18.31
N GLU A 124 0.70 6.83 19.04
CA GLU A 124 -0.23 5.76 18.71
C GLU A 124 -1.63 6.09 19.22
N SER A 125 -2.65 5.74 18.42
CA SER A 125 -4.05 5.80 18.81
C SER A 125 -4.82 4.59 18.30
N LYS A 126 -5.82 4.16 19.05
CA LYS A 126 -6.87 3.29 18.50
C LYS A 126 -7.66 4.05 17.46
N VAL A 127 -8.16 3.34 16.47
CA VAL A 127 -8.96 3.88 15.38
C VAL A 127 -10.13 2.94 15.08
N GLU A 128 -11.28 3.50 14.78
CA GLU A 128 -12.49 2.79 14.38
C GLU A 128 -13.05 3.44 13.10
N TYR A 129 -13.56 2.62 12.18
CA TYR A 129 -14.37 3.14 11.09
C TYR A 129 -15.81 3.28 11.57
N ILE A 130 -16.38 4.47 11.45
CA ILE A 130 -17.77 4.77 11.78
C ILE A 130 -18.46 5.25 10.51
N LYS A 131 -19.57 4.60 10.14
CA LYS A 131 -20.37 5.00 8.98
C LYS A 131 -20.69 6.50 9.06
N ASP A 132 -20.60 7.17 7.91
CA ASP A 132 -20.84 8.61 7.73
C ASP A 132 -19.79 9.56 8.42
N LYS A 133 -18.94 9.03 9.30
CA LYS A 133 -17.83 9.80 9.90
C LYS A 133 -16.45 9.41 9.35
N GLY A 134 -16.34 8.19 8.79
CA GLY A 134 -15.07 7.65 8.33
C GLY A 134 -14.20 7.11 9.47
N LEU A 135 -12.90 7.27 9.34
CA LEU A 135 -11.91 6.85 10.34
C LEU A 135 -11.90 7.85 11.51
N VAL A 136 -12.09 7.34 12.72
CA VAL A 136 -12.15 8.15 13.95
C VAL A 136 -11.13 7.62 14.95
N LEU A 137 -10.28 8.52 15.47
CA LEU A 137 -9.29 8.18 16.48
C LEU A 137 -9.88 8.30 17.91
N ALA A 138 -9.46 7.40 18.78
CA ALA A 138 -9.75 7.53 20.21
C ALA A 138 -9.05 8.76 20.84
N LYS A 139 -7.87 9.14 20.30
CA LYS A 139 -7.13 10.36 20.65
C LYS A 139 -7.33 11.38 19.53
N SER A 140 -8.43 12.14 19.60
CA SER A 140 -8.82 13.08 18.56
C SER A 140 -7.79 14.19 18.29
N GLU A 141 -6.99 14.56 19.28
CA GLU A 141 -5.91 15.54 19.17
C GLU A 141 -4.76 15.10 18.24
N LEU A 142 -4.68 13.81 17.91
CA LEU A 142 -3.68 13.27 17.00
C LEU A 142 -4.21 13.11 15.55
N THR A 143 -5.44 13.50 15.25
CA THR A 143 -6.10 13.22 13.97
C THR A 143 -5.33 13.84 12.81
N ASP A 144 -5.02 15.11 12.86
CA ASP A 144 -4.36 15.82 11.75
C ASP A 144 -2.97 15.25 11.42
N GLU A 145 -2.32 14.66 12.42
CA GLU A 145 -1.00 14.10 12.25
C GLU A 145 -1.02 12.64 11.79
N LEU A 146 -1.88 11.80 12.39
CA LEU A 146 -1.89 10.37 12.14
C LEU A 146 -2.84 9.96 11.01
N LEU A 147 -3.94 10.69 10.82
CA LEU A 147 -4.95 10.40 9.80
C LEU A 147 -5.32 11.67 9.02
N PRO A 148 -4.45 12.17 8.12
CA PRO A 148 -4.76 13.36 7.34
C PRO A 148 -5.95 13.17 6.38
N LYS A 149 -6.34 11.91 6.11
CA LYS A 149 -7.57 11.54 5.42
C LYS A 149 -8.36 10.58 6.33
N ASN A 150 -9.64 10.86 6.51
CA ASN A 150 -10.55 10.03 7.32
C ASN A 150 -11.22 8.90 6.52
N TYR A 151 -10.62 8.49 5.39
CA TYR A 151 -11.11 7.44 4.52
C TYR A 151 -9.95 6.62 3.93
N PHE A 152 -10.24 5.41 3.46
CA PHE A 152 -9.28 4.56 2.75
C PHE A 152 -9.19 4.93 1.27
N LEU A 153 -8.02 4.76 0.66
CA LEU A 153 -7.83 5.04 -0.76
C LEU A 153 -8.78 4.20 -1.62
N PHE A 154 -9.01 2.93 -1.28
CA PHE A 154 -9.91 2.04 -2.01
C PHE A 154 -11.37 2.52 -2.06
N GLN A 155 -11.80 3.43 -1.19
CA GLN A 155 -13.17 3.97 -1.23
C GLN A 155 -13.41 4.86 -2.45
N LYS A 156 -12.36 5.47 -2.99
CA LYS A 156 -12.44 6.43 -4.11
C LYS A 156 -11.72 5.97 -5.36
N LEU A 157 -10.63 5.23 -5.21
CA LEU A 157 -9.81 4.80 -6.34
C LEU A 157 -10.50 3.69 -7.13
N LYS A 158 -10.74 3.92 -8.42
CA LYS A 158 -11.32 2.93 -9.33
C LYS A 158 -10.19 2.24 -10.11
N LEU A 159 -9.97 0.96 -9.80
CA LEU A 159 -9.03 0.11 -10.53
C LEU A 159 -9.81 -1.00 -11.21
N ASN A 160 -10.15 -0.82 -12.48
CA ASN A 160 -10.79 -1.86 -13.27
C ASN A 160 -9.88 -2.35 -14.40
N THR A 161 -10.07 -3.58 -14.82
CA THR A 161 -9.27 -4.26 -15.83
C THR A 161 -9.14 -3.44 -17.13
N ASN A 162 -10.22 -2.78 -17.58
CA ASN A 162 -10.22 -2.01 -18.81
C ASN A 162 -9.39 -0.72 -18.68
N ALA A 163 -9.39 -0.09 -17.50
CA ALA A 163 -8.55 1.08 -17.24
C ALA A 163 -7.07 0.68 -17.13
N LEU A 164 -6.76 -0.40 -16.39
CA LEU A 164 -5.39 -0.87 -16.21
C LEU A 164 -4.73 -1.30 -17.51
N LYS A 165 -5.44 -2.00 -18.41
CA LYS A 165 -4.94 -2.40 -19.74
C LYS A 165 -4.47 -1.24 -20.62
N LYS A 166 -4.99 -0.03 -20.39
CA LYS A 166 -4.61 1.18 -21.13
C LYS A 166 -3.35 1.85 -20.61
N LEU A 167 -2.88 1.45 -19.43
CA LEU A 167 -1.71 2.03 -18.80
C LEU A 167 -0.41 1.44 -19.35
N GLU A 168 0.63 2.27 -19.33
CA GLU A 168 1.98 1.85 -19.66
C GLU A 168 2.52 0.95 -18.56
N VAL A 169 2.80 -0.32 -18.88
CA VAL A 169 3.46 -1.25 -17.96
C VAL A 169 4.95 -0.95 -17.92
N LYS A 170 5.47 -0.67 -16.74
CA LYS A 170 6.90 -0.43 -16.51
C LYS A 170 7.65 -1.68 -16.11
N ASP A 171 7.01 -2.51 -15.29
CA ASP A 171 7.62 -3.73 -14.80
C ASP A 171 6.54 -4.76 -14.45
N LYS A 172 6.92 -6.03 -14.45
CA LYS A 172 6.07 -7.13 -13.99
C LYS A 172 6.93 -8.30 -13.54
N SER A 173 6.47 -9.03 -12.55
CA SER A 173 7.14 -10.26 -12.10
C SER A 173 6.16 -11.29 -11.56
N PHE A 174 6.60 -12.54 -11.54
CA PHE A 174 5.91 -13.66 -10.92
C PHE A 174 6.95 -14.59 -10.29
N SER A 175 6.71 -15.03 -9.06
CA SER A 175 7.51 -16.03 -8.35
C SER A 175 6.73 -17.33 -8.27
N PHE A 176 7.25 -18.39 -8.89
CA PHE A 176 6.67 -19.73 -8.81
C PHE A 176 6.73 -20.32 -7.40
N GLU A 177 7.76 -19.98 -6.65
CA GLU A 177 7.97 -20.49 -5.29
C GLU A 177 6.91 -19.94 -4.32
N THR A 178 6.64 -18.64 -4.38
CA THR A 178 5.75 -17.96 -3.43
C THR A 178 4.35 -17.69 -3.98
N GLY A 179 4.14 -17.86 -5.28
CA GLY A 179 2.94 -17.46 -5.99
C GLY A 179 2.76 -15.94 -6.07
N LYS A 180 3.75 -15.15 -5.63
CA LYS A 180 3.67 -13.70 -5.63
C LYS A 180 3.77 -13.17 -7.05
N TYR A 181 2.91 -12.24 -7.42
CA TYR A 181 3.00 -11.50 -8.67
C TYR A 181 2.91 -10.02 -8.41
N ASN A 182 3.53 -9.24 -9.29
CA ASN A 182 3.34 -7.80 -9.33
C ASN A 182 3.23 -7.30 -10.78
N ILE A 183 2.60 -6.15 -10.92
CA ILE A 183 2.62 -5.38 -12.16
C ILE A 183 2.67 -3.89 -11.80
N LYS A 184 3.63 -3.20 -12.38
CA LYS A 184 3.89 -1.77 -12.14
C LYS A 184 3.51 -0.96 -13.37
N TYR A 185 2.70 0.06 -13.17
CA TYR A 185 2.24 0.99 -14.19
C TYR A 185 2.78 2.40 -13.93
N LEU A 186 2.87 3.22 -14.98
CA LEU A 186 2.91 4.67 -14.82
C LEU A 186 1.49 5.22 -14.85
N PHE A 187 1.18 6.06 -13.87
CA PHE A 187 -0.18 6.45 -13.58
C PHE A 187 -0.30 7.92 -13.18
N ILE A 188 -1.33 8.59 -13.70
CA ILE A 188 -1.81 9.88 -13.22
C ILE A 188 -3.28 9.69 -12.91
N ASN A 189 -3.69 9.95 -11.69
CA ASN A 189 -5.06 9.75 -11.26
C ASN A 189 -5.46 10.82 -10.24
N LYS A 190 -6.63 11.41 -10.45
CA LYS A 190 -7.15 12.48 -9.60
C LYS A 190 -7.37 12.04 -8.15
N GLU A 191 -7.84 10.80 -7.95
CA GLU A 191 -8.12 10.31 -6.59
C GLU A 191 -6.83 10.08 -5.80
N ILE A 192 -5.80 9.53 -6.44
CA ILE A 192 -4.46 9.40 -5.86
C ILE A 192 -3.86 10.78 -5.58
N ASP A 193 -4.00 11.70 -6.52
CA ASP A 193 -3.51 13.07 -6.38
C ASP A 193 -4.14 13.77 -5.18
N ASN A 194 -5.46 13.67 -5.04
CA ASN A 194 -6.20 14.23 -3.91
C ASN A 194 -5.86 13.55 -2.58
N TYR A 195 -5.66 12.21 -2.60
CA TYR A 195 -5.38 11.45 -1.39
C TYR A 195 -3.99 11.72 -0.84
N LEU A 196 -2.98 11.81 -1.74
CA LEU A 196 -1.57 11.96 -1.39
C LEU A 196 -1.02 13.39 -1.61
N GLU A 197 -1.84 14.32 -2.10
CA GLU A 197 -1.49 15.74 -2.31
C GLU A 197 -0.32 15.94 -3.28
N LEU A 198 -0.39 15.30 -4.45
CA LEU A 198 0.74 15.19 -5.39
C LEU A 198 0.84 16.27 -6.46
N ASN A 199 -0.10 17.22 -6.52
CA ASN A 199 -0.11 18.29 -7.52
C ASN A 199 -0.05 17.79 -8.98
N LYS A 200 -0.87 16.78 -9.32
CA LYS A 200 -1.00 16.16 -10.65
C LYS A 200 0.30 15.53 -11.18
N GLN A 201 1.10 14.99 -10.29
CA GLN A 201 2.34 14.36 -10.68
C GLN A 201 2.15 12.91 -11.13
N LYS A 202 2.98 12.48 -12.06
CA LYS A 202 3.04 11.09 -12.52
C LYS A 202 3.74 10.24 -11.46
N VAL A 203 3.08 9.16 -11.06
CA VAL A 203 3.58 8.20 -10.07
C VAL A 203 3.66 6.80 -10.66
N SER A 204 4.38 5.90 -10.02
CA SER A 204 4.24 4.48 -10.27
C SER A 204 3.13 3.90 -9.39
N LEU A 205 2.29 3.08 -10.00
CA LEU A 205 1.28 2.25 -9.35
C LEU A 205 1.73 0.80 -9.47
N ASP A 206 2.12 0.18 -8.38
CA ASP A 206 2.49 -1.23 -8.33
C ASP A 206 1.37 -2.02 -7.64
N ILE A 207 0.83 -3.02 -8.32
CA ILE A 207 -0.21 -3.90 -7.79
C ILE A 207 0.43 -5.26 -7.52
N ILE A 208 0.44 -5.66 -6.26
CA ILE A 208 0.99 -6.91 -5.81
C ILE A 208 -0.14 -7.83 -5.34
N GLY A 209 -0.11 -9.08 -5.79
CA GLY A 209 -1.03 -10.11 -5.34
C GLY A 209 -0.31 -11.44 -5.10
N ARG A 210 -1.08 -12.44 -4.70
CA ARG A 210 -0.58 -13.80 -4.52
C ARG A 210 -1.52 -14.79 -5.20
N TYR A 211 -0.96 -15.60 -6.09
CA TYR A 211 -1.64 -16.74 -6.67
C TYR A 211 -1.40 -17.97 -5.80
N THR A 212 -2.49 -18.67 -5.44
CA THR A 212 -2.43 -19.98 -4.78
C THR A 212 -3.43 -20.91 -5.44
N GLU A 213 -2.97 -22.09 -5.88
CA GLU A 213 -3.86 -23.06 -6.51
C GLU A 213 -4.92 -23.63 -5.56
N LYS A 214 -4.60 -23.72 -4.26
CA LYS A 214 -5.42 -24.43 -3.27
C LYS A 214 -6.42 -23.56 -2.51
N ASN A 215 -6.13 -22.26 -2.32
CA ASN A 215 -7.00 -21.36 -1.57
C ASN A 215 -6.95 -19.97 -2.21
N LYS A 216 -7.99 -19.61 -2.94
CA LYS A 216 -8.16 -18.26 -3.49
C LYS A 216 -8.57 -17.29 -2.38
N ILE A 217 -7.60 -16.90 -1.56
CA ILE A 217 -7.82 -15.84 -0.59
C ILE A 217 -7.50 -14.52 -1.28
N TYR A 218 -8.43 -13.56 -1.17
CA TYR A 218 -8.17 -12.22 -1.68
C TYR A 218 -6.95 -11.61 -0.98
N PHE A 219 -6.00 -11.18 -1.78
CA PHE A 219 -4.81 -10.48 -1.31
C PHE A 219 -4.36 -9.53 -2.41
N HIS A 220 -4.53 -8.23 -2.20
CA HIS A 220 -3.90 -7.22 -3.05
C HIS A 220 -3.28 -6.12 -2.21
N SER A 221 -2.11 -5.68 -2.64
CA SER A 221 -1.43 -4.49 -2.16
C SER A 221 -1.24 -3.53 -3.32
N VAL A 222 -1.71 -2.32 -3.15
CA VAL A 222 -1.48 -1.18 -4.04
C VAL A 222 -0.37 -0.35 -3.44
N ILE A 223 0.72 -0.16 -4.21
CA ILE A 223 1.85 0.67 -3.80
C ILE A 223 1.95 1.85 -4.77
N ILE A 224 2.06 3.05 -4.23
CA ILE A 224 2.23 4.29 -4.97
C ILE A 224 3.58 4.88 -4.59
N GLU A 225 4.43 5.06 -5.59
CA GLU A 225 5.79 5.56 -5.41
C GLU A 225 6.08 6.70 -6.38
N LYS A 226 6.87 7.65 -5.91
CA LYS A 226 7.48 8.68 -6.73
C LYS A 226 8.94 8.83 -6.34
N ALA A 227 9.82 8.14 -7.06
CA ALA A 227 11.27 8.14 -6.79
C ALA A 227 11.56 7.97 -5.28
N THR A 228 12.32 8.92 -4.69
CA THR A 228 12.67 8.92 -3.25
C THR A 228 11.76 9.82 -2.41
N GLU A 229 10.75 10.44 -3.02
CA GLU A 229 9.95 11.50 -2.37
C GLU A 229 8.69 10.96 -1.72
N LEU A 230 8.15 9.86 -2.25
CA LEU A 230 6.88 9.31 -1.82
C LEU A 230 6.91 7.79 -1.83
N TYR A 231 6.47 7.21 -0.74
CA TYR A 231 6.04 5.82 -0.67
C TYR A 231 4.73 5.76 0.11
N PHE A 232 3.71 5.17 -0.51
CA PHE A 232 2.45 4.84 0.13
C PHE A 232 2.05 3.43 -0.28
N SER A 233 1.53 2.65 0.66
CA SER A 233 0.93 1.36 0.36
C SER A 233 -0.42 1.21 1.06
N GLU A 234 -1.37 0.58 0.36
CA GLU A 234 -2.62 0.11 0.92
C GLU A 234 -2.82 -1.35 0.56
N LYS A 235 -3.09 -2.17 1.54
CA LYS A 235 -3.24 -3.61 1.39
C LYS A 235 -4.55 -4.06 2.01
N VAL A 236 -5.32 -4.85 1.27
CA VAL A 236 -6.52 -5.51 1.76
C VAL A 236 -6.35 -7.01 1.63
N VAL A 237 -6.65 -7.73 2.70
CA VAL A 237 -6.50 -9.19 2.78
C VAL A 237 -7.75 -9.79 3.42
N GLU A 238 -8.30 -10.80 2.76
CA GLU A 238 -9.35 -11.64 3.33
C GLU A 238 -8.80 -12.51 4.46
N GLU A 239 -9.52 -12.62 5.57
CA GLU A 239 -9.18 -13.55 6.65
C GLU A 239 -9.57 -14.98 6.27
N LYS A 240 -8.73 -15.95 6.68
CA LYS A 240 -9.05 -17.36 6.50
C LYS A 240 -10.19 -17.75 7.42
N GLY A 241 -11.17 -18.46 6.88
CA GLY A 241 -12.11 -19.22 7.72
C GLY A 241 -11.35 -20.21 8.60
N LYS A 242 -11.80 -20.35 9.83
CA LYS A 242 -11.34 -21.41 10.74
C LYS A 242 -11.95 -22.75 10.31
#